data_83cee70429a4128f818cbfbf311db1b3
#
_entry.id   83cee70429a4128f818cbfbf311db1b3
#
_cell.length_a   1.000
_cell.length_b   1.000
_cell.length_c   1.000
_cell.angle_alpha   90.00
_cell.angle_beta   90.00
_cell.angle_gamma   90.00
#
_symmetry.space_group_name_H-M   'P 1'
#
loop_
_entity.id
_entity.type
_entity.pdbx_description
1 polymer ?
#
loop_
_entity_poly.entity_id
_entity_poly.type
_entity_poly.pdbx_seq_one_letter_code
_entity_poly.pdbx_strand_id
1 'polypeptide(L)'
;MKFKNPILILLAFFFNVITSIRNILFDYKIFKSKEYMIPTVSVGNLSVGGTGKSVLVDYLIKFFKNDFKVFVLSRGYKRKSKGIYHVNSESTVEQAGDEPLMLQNKNPGIDIILSESRRNGMEYIFGIDEGKSICLLDDAFQHRWVKPKVSILLTTFNNPFYNDNILPYGGLRENKKGFKRADIILVTKCPNNLDELIKKEIIRKINFKRNSIFFCSISYGDKIISDKKIISVQKLKDKKFTLVTGIADPNPLIEFLKSLSFDFKKINYPDHHFFKKKDINKIIELSQNRIILTTEKDYVRLNPLISKIPVFYLPIKLNFDKNDEIKFHNKILRSIE
;
A
#
# COMPACT_ATOMS: atom_id res chain seq x y z
N MET A 1 -22.34 13.46 -14.29
CA MET A 1 -21.64 13.41 -15.59
C MET A 1 -20.33 14.20 -15.45
N LYS A 2 -19.15 13.55 -15.47
CA LYS A 2 -17.88 14.28 -15.59
C LYS A 2 -17.85 14.89 -17.00
N PHE A 3 -17.80 16.21 -17.11
CA PHE A 3 -17.60 16.88 -18.37
C PHE A 3 -16.36 16.29 -19.06
N LYS A 4 -16.54 15.77 -20.26
CA LYS A 4 -15.45 15.21 -21.07
C LYS A 4 -14.56 16.38 -21.51
N ASN A 5 -13.54 16.72 -20.72
CA ASN A 5 -12.59 17.73 -21.10
C ASN A 5 -11.71 17.18 -22.25
N PRO A 6 -11.83 17.69 -23.48
CA PRO A 6 -11.13 17.17 -24.66
C PRO A 6 -9.60 17.27 -24.50
N ILE A 7 -9.10 18.27 -23.76
CA ILE A 7 -7.68 18.43 -23.49
C ILE A 7 -7.16 17.26 -22.66
N LEU A 8 -7.90 16.85 -21.60
CA LEU A 8 -7.49 15.70 -20.79
C LEU A 8 -7.52 14.39 -21.58
N ILE A 9 -8.45 14.23 -22.52
CA ILE A 9 -8.50 13.05 -23.40
C ILE A 9 -7.29 13.03 -24.32
N LEU A 10 -6.92 14.16 -24.92
CA LEU A 10 -5.74 14.28 -25.78
C LEU A 10 -4.44 13.99 -25.01
N LEU A 11 -4.30 14.56 -23.81
CA LEU A 11 -3.14 14.30 -22.95
C LEU A 11 -3.07 12.83 -22.53
N ALA A 12 -4.20 12.20 -22.21
CA ALA A 12 -4.27 10.78 -21.89
C ALA A 12 -3.88 9.90 -23.09
N PHE A 13 -4.24 10.29 -24.29
CA PHE A 13 -3.80 9.60 -25.51
C PHE A 13 -2.27 9.61 -25.64
N PHE A 14 -1.63 10.77 -25.54
CA PHE A 14 -0.16 10.85 -25.62
C PHE A 14 0.52 10.07 -24.49
N PHE A 15 0.01 10.19 -23.27
CA PHE A 15 0.53 9.41 -22.14
C PHE A 15 0.40 7.89 -22.37
N ASN A 16 -0.73 7.45 -22.95
CA ASN A 16 -0.94 6.05 -23.34
C ASN A 16 0.07 5.60 -24.38
N VAL A 17 0.32 6.42 -25.42
CA VAL A 17 1.30 6.10 -26.48
C VAL A 17 2.69 5.92 -25.89
N ILE A 18 3.16 6.87 -25.08
CA ILE A 18 4.49 6.84 -24.45
C ILE A 18 4.65 5.61 -23.55
N THR A 19 3.68 5.34 -22.69
CA THR A 19 3.74 4.19 -21.79
C THR A 19 3.61 2.86 -22.54
N SER A 20 2.85 2.82 -23.64
CA SER A 20 2.73 1.63 -24.49
C SER A 20 4.01 1.34 -25.25
N ILE A 21 4.65 2.35 -25.87
CA ILE A 21 5.96 2.20 -26.54
C ILE A 21 6.98 1.66 -25.52
N ARG A 22 7.09 2.27 -24.34
CA ARG A 22 7.99 1.76 -23.29
C ARG A 22 7.72 0.30 -22.98
N ASN A 23 6.47 -0.11 -22.83
CA ASN A 23 6.11 -1.49 -22.52
C ASN A 23 6.46 -2.44 -23.67
N ILE A 24 6.22 -2.03 -24.92
CA ILE A 24 6.61 -2.78 -26.12
C ILE A 24 8.13 -3.01 -26.14
N LEU A 25 8.94 -1.99 -25.86
CA LEU A 25 10.41 -2.13 -25.80
C LEU A 25 10.87 -3.17 -24.78
N PHE A 26 10.17 -3.31 -23.66
CA PHE A 26 10.42 -4.39 -22.70
C PHE A 26 9.91 -5.74 -23.21
N ASP A 27 8.74 -5.79 -23.85
CA ASP A 27 8.15 -7.04 -24.36
C ASP A 27 9.01 -7.66 -25.44
N TYR A 28 9.60 -6.85 -26.34
CA TYR A 28 10.58 -7.27 -27.36
C TYR A 28 12.01 -7.38 -26.82
N LYS A 29 12.23 -7.25 -25.49
CA LYS A 29 13.55 -7.35 -24.83
C LYS A 29 14.60 -6.34 -25.31
N ILE A 30 14.19 -5.25 -25.99
CA ILE A 30 15.08 -4.11 -26.31
C ILE A 30 15.53 -3.47 -24.99
N PHE A 31 14.62 -3.24 -24.06
CA PHE A 31 14.94 -2.96 -22.67
C PHE A 31 15.04 -4.28 -21.90
N LYS A 32 16.23 -4.53 -21.30
CA LYS A 32 16.52 -5.79 -20.61
C LYS A 32 16.12 -5.70 -19.13
N SER A 33 15.18 -6.54 -18.71
CA SER A 33 14.89 -6.79 -17.30
C SER A 33 15.93 -7.75 -16.71
N LYS A 34 16.39 -7.48 -15.48
CA LYS A 34 17.32 -8.37 -14.77
C LYS A 34 16.56 -9.23 -13.76
N GLU A 35 16.84 -10.52 -13.76
CA GLU A 35 16.44 -11.45 -12.68
C GLU A 35 17.56 -11.52 -11.65
N TYR A 36 17.20 -11.83 -10.42
CA TYR A 36 18.12 -12.00 -9.29
C TYR A 36 17.92 -13.37 -8.68
N MET A 37 18.95 -13.91 -8.06
CA MET A 37 18.88 -15.19 -7.34
C MET A 37 17.98 -15.10 -6.10
N ILE A 38 17.96 -13.93 -5.45
CA ILE A 38 17.02 -13.66 -4.35
C ILE A 38 15.59 -13.65 -4.93
N PRO A 39 14.70 -14.55 -4.49
CA PRO A 39 13.32 -14.53 -4.93
C PRO A 39 12.67 -13.17 -4.68
N THR A 40 11.97 -12.64 -5.68
CA THR A 40 11.36 -11.32 -5.60
C THR A 40 9.85 -11.40 -5.80
N VAL A 41 9.09 -10.78 -4.90
CA VAL A 41 7.63 -10.64 -5.01
C VAL A 41 7.29 -9.17 -5.23
N SER A 42 6.79 -8.84 -6.42
CA SER A 42 6.37 -7.48 -6.75
C SER A 42 4.92 -7.25 -6.32
N VAL A 43 4.71 -6.19 -5.56
CA VAL A 43 3.39 -5.68 -5.19
C VAL A 43 3.17 -4.35 -5.90
N GLY A 44 2.08 -4.25 -6.65
CA GLY A 44 1.79 -3.00 -7.34
C GLY A 44 0.36 -2.91 -7.86
N ASN A 45 0.05 -1.83 -8.56
CA ASN A 45 -1.26 -1.59 -9.13
C ASN A 45 -1.15 -0.83 -10.46
N LEU A 46 -2.24 -0.78 -11.21
CA LEU A 46 -2.34 0.03 -12.43
C LEU A 46 -2.84 1.44 -12.14
N SER A 47 -3.68 1.63 -11.13
CA SER A 47 -4.34 2.91 -10.82
C SER A 47 -3.55 3.71 -9.78
N VAL A 48 -3.60 5.03 -9.84
CA VAL A 48 -3.17 5.88 -8.73
C VAL A 48 -4.14 5.73 -7.55
N GLY A 49 -3.65 5.98 -6.33
CA GLY A 49 -4.46 5.96 -5.10
C GLY A 49 -4.28 4.71 -4.25
N GLY A 50 -5.02 4.67 -3.14
CA GLY A 50 -4.90 3.67 -2.08
C GLY A 50 -5.53 2.33 -2.42
N THR A 51 -4.85 1.47 -3.15
CA THR A 51 -5.32 0.11 -3.47
C THR A 51 -4.99 -0.93 -2.41
N GLY A 52 -4.34 -0.56 -1.30
CA GLY A 52 -3.96 -1.49 -0.22
C GLY A 52 -2.56 -2.10 -0.36
N LYS A 53 -1.68 -1.52 -1.21
CA LYS A 53 -0.30 -2.04 -1.39
C LYS A 53 0.47 -2.19 -0.08
N SER A 54 0.56 -1.13 0.72
CA SER A 54 1.32 -1.13 1.98
C SER A 54 0.76 -2.16 2.98
N VAL A 55 -0.57 -2.39 2.96
CA VAL A 55 -1.22 -3.42 3.81
C VAL A 55 -0.88 -4.83 3.32
N LEU A 56 -0.81 -5.04 1.99
CA LEU A 56 -0.36 -6.32 1.44
C LEU A 56 1.13 -6.55 1.70
N VAL A 57 1.98 -5.53 1.58
CA VAL A 57 3.41 -5.65 1.91
C VAL A 57 3.59 -6.03 3.37
N ASP A 58 2.89 -5.38 4.31
CA ASP A 58 2.88 -5.75 5.74
C ASP A 58 2.41 -7.20 5.98
N TYR A 59 1.38 -7.63 5.25
CA TYR A 59 0.89 -9.00 5.29
C TYR A 59 1.95 -10.01 4.82
N LEU A 60 2.60 -9.75 3.69
CA LEU A 60 3.63 -10.60 3.11
C LEU A 60 4.90 -10.64 3.98
N ILE A 61 5.29 -9.52 4.62
CA ILE A 61 6.37 -9.51 5.60
C ILE A 61 6.08 -10.53 6.71
N LYS A 62 4.87 -10.50 7.28
CA LYS A 62 4.47 -11.42 8.35
C LYS A 62 4.39 -12.86 7.89
N PHE A 63 4.02 -13.08 6.64
CA PHE A 63 3.96 -14.40 6.03
C PHE A 63 5.35 -15.02 5.85
N PHE A 64 6.33 -14.22 5.40
CA PHE A 64 7.66 -14.75 5.07
C PHE A 64 8.70 -14.71 6.20
N LYS A 65 8.55 -13.80 7.18
CA LYS A 65 9.60 -13.50 8.16
C LYS A 65 10.08 -14.66 9.04
N ASN A 66 9.29 -15.72 9.14
CA ASN A 66 9.69 -16.90 9.93
C ASN A 66 10.59 -17.85 9.14
N ASP A 67 10.50 -17.83 7.81
CA ASP A 67 11.20 -18.75 6.93
C ASP A 67 12.33 -18.10 6.13
N PHE A 68 12.27 -16.76 5.94
CA PHE A 68 13.17 -15.98 5.13
C PHE A 68 13.64 -14.70 5.85
N LYS A 69 14.87 -14.27 5.56
CA LYS A 69 15.26 -12.88 5.79
C LYS A 69 14.51 -11.99 4.78
N VAL A 70 13.67 -11.09 5.27
CA VAL A 70 12.78 -10.29 4.42
C VAL A 70 13.41 -8.93 4.14
N PHE A 71 13.64 -8.64 2.87
CA PHE A 71 13.93 -7.30 2.37
C PHE A 71 12.68 -6.67 1.77
N VAL A 72 12.52 -5.36 1.98
CA VAL A 72 11.52 -4.55 1.28
C VAL A 72 12.25 -3.50 0.47
N LEU A 73 12.04 -3.49 -0.85
CA LEU A 73 12.60 -2.46 -1.73
C LEU A 73 11.49 -1.52 -2.20
N SER A 74 11.52 -0.29 -1.70
CA SER A 74 10.58 0.76 -2.05
C SER A 74 11.29 1.97 -2.68
N ARG A 75 10.53 2.89 -3.27
CA ARG A 75 11.06 4.16 -3.78
C ARG A 75 11.27 5.19 -2.68
N GLY A 76 10.46 5.10 -1.63
CA GLY A 76 10.38 6.16 -0.63
C GLY A 76 9.68 7.40 -1.20
N TYR A 77 8.38 7.30 -1.46
CA TYR A 77 7.60 8.41 -2.03
C TYR A 77 7.67 9.66 -1.15
N LYS A 78 7.96 10.82 -1.74
CA LYS A 78 8.15 12.14 -1.09
C LYS A 78 9.32 12.21 -0.08
N ARG A 79 10.23 11.23 -0.02
CA ARG A 79 11.44 11.33 0.78
C ARG A 79 12.38 12.44 0.27
N LYS A 80 13.16 13.03 1.16
CA LYS A 80 14.22 14.01 0.81
C LYS A 80 15.58 13.35 0.56
N SER A 81 15.85 12.18 1.18
CA SER A 81 17.06 11.42 0.92
C SER A 81 17.12 10.94 -0.53
N LYS A 82 18.32 10.80 -1.09
CA LYS A 82 18.55 10.36 -2.47
C LYS A 82 19.43 9.12 -2.50
N GLY A 83 19.38 8.39 -3.62
CA GLY A 83 20.16 7.18 -3.80
C GLY A 83 19.65 6.02 -2.94
N ILE A 84 20.56 5.14 -2.52
CA ILE A 84 20.23 4.02 -1.65
C ILE A 84 20.17 4.52 -0.20
N TYR A 85 19.10 4.19 0.48
CA TYR A 85 18.90 4.53 1.89
C TYR A 85 18.34 3.32 2.64
N HIS A 86 19.02 2.89 3.67
CA HIS A 86 18.58 1.82 4.56
C HIS A 86 17.79 2.41 5.72
N VAL A 87 16.51 2.08 5.82
CA VAL A 87 15.62 2.60 6.88
C VAL A 87 15.95 1.90 8.19
N ASN A 88 16.07 2.66 9.27
CA ASN A 88 16.32 2.17 10.61
C ASN A 88 15.40 2.86 11.64
N SER A 89 15.54 2.52 12.92
CA SER A 89 14.73 3.07 14.01
C SER A 89 14.85 4.58 14.21
N GLU A 90 15.96 5.19 13.75
CA GLU A 90 16.23 6.62 13.88
C GLU A 90 15.79 7.42 12.64
N SER A 91 15.36 6.72 11.59
CA SER A 91 14.95 7.35 10.35
C SER A 91 13.73 8.23 10.57
N THR A 92 13.75 9.42 9.94
CA THR A 92 12.62 10.34 9.97
C THR A 92 11.74 10.19 8.74
N VAL A 93 10.49 10.69 8.83
CA VAL A 93 9.57 10.73 7.68
C VAL A 93 10.18 11.50 6.49
N GLU A 94 10.98 12.53 6.74
CA GLU A 94 11.65 13.28 5.69
C GLU A 94 12.72 12.46 4.97
N GLN A 95 13.42 11.58 5.69
CA GLN A 95 14.46 10.73 5.14
C GLN A 95 13.89 9.51 4.41
N ALA A 96 12.89 8.85 4.99
CA ALA A 96 12.39 7.56 4.52
C ALA A 96 11.05 7.66 3.74
N GLY A 97 10.24 8.67 4.04
CA GLY A 97 8.83 8.70 3.65
C GLY A 97 7.93 8.00 4.69
N ASP A 98 6.65 8.27 4.66
CA ASP A 98 5.70 7.78 5.64
C ASP A 98 5.44 6.25 5.56
N GLU A 99 5.30 5.69 4.36
CA GLU A 99 4.99 4.26 4.20
C GLU A 99 6.14 3.34 4.61
N PRO A 100 7.39 3.56 4.16
CA PRO A 100 8.52 2.73 4.61
C PRO A 100 8.74 2.83 6.12
N LEU A 101 8.64 4.03 6.69
CA LEU A 101 8.80 4.22 8.13
C LEU A 101 7.70 3.52 8.94
N MET A 102 6.45 3.57 8.45
CA MET A 102 5.33 2.81 9.04
C MET A 102 5.61 1.31 9.02
N LEU A 103 6.08 0.76 7.89
CA LEU A 103 6.42 -0.66 7.76
C LEU A 103 7.55 -1.07 8.71
N GLN A 104 8.60 -0.22 8.84
CA GLN A 104 9.71 -0.45 9.76
C GLN A 104 9.25 -0.50 11.21
N ASN A 105 8.41 0.46 11.63
CA ASN A 105 7.90 0.52 13.01
C ASN A 105 6.99 -0.66 13.35
N LYS A 106 6.23 -1.16 12.38
CA LYS A 106 5.35 -2.33 12.57
C LYS A 106 6.10 -3.66 12.58
N ASN A 107 7.22 -3.73 11.89
CA ASN A 107 7.97 -4.96 11.66
C ASN A 107 9.47 -4.73 12.00
N PRO A 108 9.81 -4.56 13.27
CA PRO A 108 11.21 -4.40 13.66
C PRO A 108 12.00 -5.65 13.24
N GLY A 109 13.22 -5.45 12.78
CA GLY A 109 14.13 -6.53 12.36
C GLY A 109 14.02 -6.94 10.88
N ILE A 110 13.20 -6.25 10.06
CA ILE A 110 13.26 -6.39 8.60
C ILE A 110 14.14 -5.30 7.99
N ASP A 111 14.71 -5.59 6.83
CA ASP A 111 15.55 -4.66 6.08
C ASP A 111 14.71 -3.91 5.03
N ILE A 112 14.49 -2.61 5.23
CA ILE A 112 13.79 -1.76 4.26
C ILE A 112 14.81 -0.89 3.54
N ILE A 113 14.94 -1.11 2.24
CA ILE A 113 15.87 -0.39 1.36
C ILE A 113 15.06 0.53 0.45
N LEU A 114 15.49 1.77 0.36
CA LEU A 114 14.90 2.76 -0.54
C LEU A 114 15.86 3.05 -1.69
N SER A 115 15.32 3.07 -2.90
CA SER A 115 16.07 3.43 -4.10
C SER A 115 15.14 3.91 -5.21
N GLU A 116 15.47 4.99 -5.89
CA GLU A 116 14.76 5.43 -7.09
C GLU A 116 14.87 4.41 -8.21
N SER A 117 16.04 3.76 -8.32
CA SER A 117 16.32 2.66 -9.25
C SER A 117 16.14 1.32 -8.53
N ARG A 118 15.08 0.59 -8.86
CA ARG A 118 14.87 -0.76 -8.32
C ARG A 118 16.04 -1.71 -8.64
N ARG A 119 16.69 -1.49 -9.79
CA ARG A 119 17.88 -2.26 -10.19
C ARG A 119 19.04 -2.01 -9.21
N ASN A 120 19.38 -0.75 -8.97
CA ASN A 120 20.45 -0.41 -8.03
C ASN A 120 20.13 -0.87 -6.60
N GLY A 121 18.86 -0.77 -6.18
CA GLY A 121 18.42 -1.29 -4.89
C GLY A 121 18.58 -2.81 -4.78
N MET A 122 18.27 -3.56 -5.83
CA MET A 122 18.49 -5.02 -5.86
C MET A 122 19.97 -5.40 -5.87
N GLU A 123 20.82 -4.64 -6.59
CA GLU A 123 22.27 -4.86 -6.55
C GLU A 123 22.82 -4.66 -5.13
N TYR A 124 22.35 -3.62 -4.44
CA TYR A 124 22.74 -3.38 -3.06
C TYR A 124 22.26 -4.50 -2.13
N ILE A 125 20.99 -4.92 -2.24
CA ILE A 125 20.44 -6.03 -1.45
C ILE A 125 21.23 -7.32 -1.70
N PHE A 126 21.54 -7.62 -2.97
CA PHE A 126 22.32 -8.79 -3.33
C PHE A 126 23.73 -8.76 -2.70
N GLY A 127 24.33 -7.58 -2.56
CA GLY A 127 25.65 -7.40 -1.92
C GLY A 127 25.66 -7.57 -0.40
N ILE A 128 24.49 -7.43 0.27
CA ILE A 128 24.35 -7.59 1.74
C ILE A 128 23.55 -8.84 2.13
N ASP A 129 23.16 -9.64 1.15
CA ASP A 129 22.40 -10.87 1.39
C ASP A 129 23.29 -11.96 1.96
N GLU A 130 22.83 -12.57 3.05
CA GLU A 130 23.51 -13.68 3.75
C GLU A 130 22.88 -15.05 3.41
N GLY A 131 21.93 -15.08 2.47
CA GLY A 131 21.23 -16.28 2.03
C GLY A 131 19.87 -16.50 2.70
N LYS A 132 19.08 -17.39 2.09
CA LYS A 132 17.69 -17.69 2.47
C LYS A 132 16.81 -16.45 2.62
N SER A 133 16.93 -15.52 1.68
CA SER A 133 16.25 -14.24 1.70
C SER A 133 15.14 -14.17 0.65
N ILE A 134 14.22 -13.23 0.86
CA ILE A 134 13.18 -12.84 -0.11
C ILE A 134 13.08 -11.31 -0.16
N CYS A 135 12.85 -10.75 -1.35
CA CYS A 135 12.69 -9.31 -1.52
C CYS A 135 11.27 -8.96 -1.99
N LEU A 136 10.58 -8.14 -1.21
CA LEU A 136 9.29 -7.57 -1.56
C LEU A 136 9.52 -6.22 -2.28
N LEU A 137 9.12 -6.14 -3.55
CA LEU A 137 9.22 -4.92 -4.34
C LEU A 137 7.94 -4.11 -4.20
N ASP A 138 7.98 -3.03 -3.43
CA ASP A 138 6.83 -2.18 -3.17
C ASP A 138 6.62 -1.17 -4.31
N ASP A 139 5.35 -1.01 -4.72
CA ASP A 139 4.88 -0.17 -5.84
C ASP A 139 5.72 -0.34 -7.11
N ALA A 140 5.95 -1.60 -7.51
CA ALA A 140 6.93 -1.92 -8.54
C ALA A 140 6.35 -2.42 -9.86
N PHE A 141 5.03 -2.46 -10.06
CA PHE A 141 4.41 -3.03 -11.26
C PHE A 141 4.84 -2.35 -12.56
N GLN A 142 5.12 -1.03 -12.53
CA GLN A 142 5.65 -0.26 -13.66
C GLN A 142 7.18 -0.33 -13.79
N HIS A 143 7.90 -0.84 -12.78
CA HIS A 143 9.37 -0.87 -12.73
C HIS A 143 9.95 -2.14 -13.35
N ARG A 144 9.82 -2.28 -14.67
CA ARG A 144 10.17 -3.48 -15.44
C ARG A 144 11.65 -3.79 -15.56
N TRP A 145 12.55 -2.95 -15.04
CA TRP A 145 14.00 -3.21 -15.02
C TRP A 145 14.42 -4.38 -14.13
N VAL A 146 13.61 -4.73 -13.15
CA VAL A 146 13.72 -5.95 -12.35
C VAL A 146 12.58 -6.87 -12.76
N LYS A 147 12.89 -8.12 -13.10
CA LYS A 147 11.89 -9.15 -13.37
C LYS A 147 11.61 -9.91 -12.10
N PRO A 148 10.44 -9.75 -11.48
CA PRO A 148 10.11 -10.48 -10.27
C PRO A 148 9.80 -11.95 -10.55
N LYS A 149 9.99 -12.82 -9.56
CA LYS A 149 9.53 -14.21 -9.61
C LYS A 149 7.98 -14.25 -9.55
N VAL A 150 7.37 -13.39 -8.74
CA VAL A 150 5.92 -13.27 -8.61
C VAL A 150 5.51 -11.81 -8.72
N SER A 151 4.54 -11.51 -9.56
CA SER A 151 3.95 -10.18 -9.68
C SER A 151 2.50 -10.19 -9.22
N ILE A 152 2.21 -9.48 -8.12
CA ILE A 152 0.86 -9.32 -7.56
C ILE A 152 0.32 -7.95 -7.94
N LEU A 153 -0.76 -7.95 -8.71
CA LEU A 153 -1.45 -6.74 -9.14
C LEU A 153 -2.68 -6.51 -8.26
N LEU A 154 -2.75 -5.37 -7.59
CA LEU A 154 -3.91 -4.98 -6.80
C LEU A 154 -4.89 -4.16 -7.61
N THR A 155 -6.17 -4.41 -7.36
CA THR A 155 -7.28 -3.56 -7.79
C THR A 155 -8.31 -3.46 -6.67
N THR A 156 -9.08 -2.38 -6.61
CA THR A 156 -10.12 -2.27 -5.57
C THR A 156 -11.47 -2.74 -6.12
N PHE A 157 -12.30 -3.25 -5.23
CA PHE A 157 -13.65 -3.69 -5.55
C PHE A 157 -14.51 -2.56 -6.16
N ASN A 158 -14.51 -1.37 -5.53
CA ASN A 158 -15.34 -0.25 -5.96
C ASN A 158 -14.82 0.47 -7.21
N ASN A 159 -13.50 0.48 -7.44
CA ASN A 159 -12.85 1.15 -8.57
C ASN A 159 -11.86 0.19 -9.25
N PRO A 160 -12.34 -0.86 -9.93
CA PRO A 160 -11.46 -1.82 -10.58
C PRO A 160 -10.81 -1.21 -11.82
N PHE A 161 -9.55 -1.60 -12.07
CA PHE A 161 -8.74 -1.04 -13.16
C PHE A 161 -9.40 -1.17 -14.54
N TYR A 162 -10.23 -2.18 -14.76
CA TYR A 162 -10.86 -2.42 -16.05
C TYR A 162 -11.98 -1.40 -16.37
N ASN A 163 -12.50 -0.68 -15.38
CA ASN A 163 -13.47 0.39 -15.53
C ASN A 163 -12.86 1.79 -15.58
N ASP A 164 -11.52 1.90 -15.42
CA ASP A 164 -10.83 3.19 -15.34
C ASP A 164 -10.14 3.53 -16.67
N ASN A 165 -9.76 4.79 -16.81
CA ASN A 165 -9.07 5.36 -17.96
C ASN A 165 -7.67 5.79 -17.58
N ILE A 166 -6.83 6.07 -18.59
CA ILE A 166 -5.46 6.50 -18.42
C ILE A 166 -5.37 7.95 -17.94
N LEU A 167 -4.34 8.23 -17.11
CA LEU A 167 -3.97 9.58 -16.68
C LEU A 167 -3.72 10.50 -17.89
N PRO A 168 -4.08 11.80 -17.81
CA PRO A 168 -4.76 12.47 -16.68
C PRO A 168 -6.29 12.41 -16.76
N TYR A 169 -6.88 11.75 -17.75
CA TYR A 169 -8.33 11.63 -17.91
C TYR A 169 -8.97 10.67 -16.88
N GLY A 170 -8.25 9.63 -16.47
CA GLY A 170 -8.60 8.68 -15.42
C GLY A 170 -7.46 8.51 -14.42
N GLY A 171 -7.41 7.36 -13.76
CA GLY A 171 -6.42 7.04 -12.73
C GLY A 171 -5.33 6.03 -13.15
N LEU A 172 -5.37 5.47 -14.37
CA LEU A 172 -4.43 4.44 -14.78
C LEU A 172 -3.06 5.01 -15.13
N ARG A 173 -2.01 4.42 -14.57
CA ARG A 173 -0.59 4.76 -14.82
C ARG A 173 -0.06 4.22 -16.16
N GLU A 174 -0.77 3.29 -16.78
CA GLU A 174 -0.47 2.67 -18.08
C GLU A 174 -1.74 2.00 -18.63
N ASN A 175 -1.69 1.49 -19.85
CA ASN A 175 -2.78 0.78 -20.46
C ASN A 175 -3.25 -0.40 -19.58
N LYS A 176 -4.57 -0.55 -19.43
CA LYS A 176 -5.15 -1.62 -18.63
C LYS A 176 -4.72 -3.02 -19.07
N LYS A 177 -4.38 -3.23 -20.36
CA LYS A 177 -3.82 -4.51 -20.85
C LYS A 177 -2.55 -4.93 -20.11
N GLY A 178 -1.86 -4.00 -19.43
CA GLY A 178 -0.71 -4.27 -18.58
C GLY A 178 -0.96 -5.32 -17.49
N PHE A 179 -2.23 -5.52 -17.07
CA PHE A 179 -2.60 -6.55 -16.10
C PHE A 179 -2.14 -7.97 -16.48
N LYS A 180 -2.00 -8.24 -17.79
CA LYS A 180 -1.55 -9.55 -18.31
C LYS A 180 -0.15 -9.97 -17.86
N ARG A 181 0.66 -9.01 -17.39
CA ARG A 181 2.00 -9.28 -16.83
C ARG A 181 1.98 -9.80 -15.39
N ALA A 182 0.84 -9.68 -14.72
CA ALA A 182 0.69 -10.19 -13.37
C ALA A 182 0.69 -11.73 -13.35
N ASP A 183 1.06 -12.32 -12.22
CA ASP A 183 0.87 -13.74 -11.91
C ASP A 183 -0.37 -13.93 -11.05
N ILE A 184 -0.65 -12.96 -10.21
CA ILE A 184 -1.78 -12.91 -9.29
C ILE A 184 -2.48 -11.56 -9.40
N ILE A 185 -3.81 -11.55 -9.42
CA ILE A 185 -4.63 -10.35 -9.24
C ILE A 185 -5.34 -10.45 -7.90
N LEU A 186 -5.17 -9.43 -7.06
CA LEU A 186 -5.82 -9.32 -5.77
C LEU A 186 -6.85 -8.19 -5.80
N VAL A 187 -8.12 -8.54 -5.68
CA VAL A 187 -9.23 -7.58 -5.54
C VAL A 187 -9.35 -7.25 -4.05
N THR A 188 -9.02 -6.02 -3.70
CA THR A 188 -8.97 -5.54 -2.32
C THR A 188 -10.19 -4.70 -1.96
N LYS A 189 -10.36 -4.41 -0.67
CA LYS A 189 -11.47 -3.60 -0.14
C LYS A 189 -12.84 -4.17 -0.51
N CYS A 190 -12.93 -5.49 -0.60
CA CYS A 190 -14.19 -6.18 -0.78
C CYS A 190 -15.07 -6.06 0.48
N PRO A 191 -16.40 -6.11 0.34
CA PRO A 191 -17.29 -6.38 1.48
C PRO A 191 -16.90 -7.68 2.18
N ASN A 192 -17.08 -7.76 3.51
CA ASN A 192 -16.74 -8.97 4.28
C ASN A 192 -17.50 -10.22 3.80
N ASN A 193 -18.74 -10.04 3.36
CA ASN A 193 -19.60 -11.12 2.85
C ASN A 193 -19.85 -10.93 1.34
N LEU A 194 -18.77 -10.98 0.55
CA LEU A 194 -18.88 -10.83 -0.90
C LEU A 194 -19.53 -12.07 -1.51
N ASP A 195 -20.66 -11.85 -2.21
CA ASP A 195 -21.43 -12.87 -2.89
C ASP A 195 -20.60 -13.58 -3.97
N GLU A 196 -20.74 -14.90 -4.07
CA GLU A 196 -20.03 -15.74 -5.05
C GLU A 196 -20.41 -15.43 -6.50
N LEU A 197 -21.65 -14.98 -6.76
CA LEU A 197 -22.07 -14.56 -8.10
C LEU A 197 -21.34 -13.27 -8.50
N ILE A 198 -21.17 -12.34 -7.56
CA ILE A 198 -20.42 -11.11 -7.80
C ILE A 198 -18.94 -11.44 -8.04
N LYS A 199 -18.33 -12.35 -7.27
CA LYS A 199 -16.96 -12.81 -7.53
C LYS A 199 -16.81 -13.40 -8.93
N LYS A 200 -17.72 -14.27 -9.35
CA LYS A 200 -17.73 -14.86 -10.70
C LYS A 200 -17.84 -13.79 -11.79
N GLU A 201 -18.68 -12.77 -11.59
CA GLU A 201 -18.82 -11.66 -12.54
C GLU A 201 -17.51 -10.86 -12.67
N ILE A 202 -16.86 -10.54 -11.55
CA ILE A 202 -15.57 -9.83 -11.55
C ILE A 202 -14.49 -10.66 -12.25
N ILE A 203 -14.42 -11.97 -11.97
CA ILE A 203 -13.48 -12.90 -12.62
C ILE A 203 -13.70 -12.89 -14.14
N ARG A 204 -14.96 -12.95 -14.59
CA ARG A 204 -15.31 -12.88 -16.01
C ARG A 204 -14.90 -11.55 -16.65
N LYS A 205 -15.12 -10.42 -15.97
CA LYS A 205 -14.73 -9.07 -16.45
C LYS A 205 -13.22 -8.90 -16.55
N ILE A 206 -12.47 -9.42 -15.59
CA ILE A 206 -11.01 -9.37 -15.61
C ILE A 206 -10.46 -10.28 -16.70
N ASN A 207 -11.08 -11.45 -16.93
CA ASN A 207 -10.68 -12.45 -17.93
C ASN A 207 -9.19 -12.78 -17.87
N PHE A 208 -8.76 -13.28 -16.71
CA PHE A 208 -7.35 -13.59 -16.39
C PHE A 208 -7.15 -15.09 -16.20
N LYS A 209 -5.88 -15.49 -15.99
CA LYS A 209 -5.51 -16.89 -15.74
C LYS A 209 -6.38 -17.53 -14.67
N ARG A 210 -6.85 -18.76 -14.93
CA ARG A 210 -7.69 -19.50 -13.99
C ARG A 210 -6.99 -19.68 -12.66
N ASN A 211 -7.74 -19.51 -11.56
CA ASN A 211 -7.23 -19.67 -10.19
C ASN A 211 -6.08 -18.71 -9.80
N SER A 212 -6.04 -17.51 -10.40
CA SER A 212 -5.04 -16.49 -10.08
C SER A 212 -5.66 -15.15 -9.69
N ILE A 213 -6.98 -15.12 -9.45
CA ILE A 213 -7.71 -13.95 -8.94
C ILE A 213 -8.19 -14.29 -7.53
N PHE A 214 -7.85 -13.44 -6.57
CA PHE A 214 -8.21 -13.58 -5.16
C PHE A 214 -8.92 -12.34 -4.66
N PHE A 215 -9.68 -12.49 -3.58
CA PHE A 215 -10.47 -11.42 -2.98
C PHE A 215 -10.12 -11.27 -1.51
N CYS A 216 -10.00 -10.02 -1.05
CA CYS A 216 -9.80 -9.72 0.36
C CYS A 216 -10.53 -8.45 0.78
N SER A 217 -11.00 -8.43 2.00
CA SER A 217 -11.47 -7.22 2.67
C SER A 217 -10.34 -6.57 3.49
N ILE A 218 -10.60 -5.35 3.96
CA ILE A 218 -9.77 -4.67 4.95
C ILE A 218 -10.54 -4.66 6.25
N SER A 219 -9.94 -5.15 7.32
CA SER A 219 -10.48 -5.09 8.67
C SER A 219 -9.66 -4.17 9.57
N TYR A 220 -10.33 -3.54 10.52
CA TYR A 220 -9.69 -2.75 11.55
C TYR A 220 -9.39 -3.63 12.78
N GLY A 221 -8.31 -3.31 13.49
CA GLY A 221 -7.96 -4.00 14.71
C GLY A 221 -8.94 -3.71 15.86
N ASP A 222 -8.94 -4.58 16.85
CA ASP A 222 -9.68 -4.44 18.11
C ASP A 222 -8.92 -3.62 19.18
N LYS A 223 -7.71 -3.19 18.85
CA LYS A 223 -6.82 -2.41 19.71
C LYS A 223 -6.33 -1.16 18.98
N ILE A 224 -6.19 -0.07 19.73
CA ILE A 224 -5.45 1.11 19.29
C ILE A 224 -4.07 1.11 19.93
N ILE A 225 -3.09 1.55 19.19
CA ILE A 225 -1.67 1.39 19.49
C ILE A 225 -0.97 2.74 19.50
N SER A 226 -0.08 2.92 20.48
CA SER A 226 0.93 3.99 20.51
C SER A 226 2.28 3.39 20.89
N ASP A 227 3.36 4.15 20.81
CA ASP A 227 4.70 3.71 21.24
C ASP A 227 4.73 3.27 22.70
N LYS A 228 3.83 3.82 23.53
CA LYS A 228 3.83 3.61 24.99
C LYS A 228 2.74 2.64 25.47
N LYS A 229 1.67 2.45 24.71
CA LYS A 229 0.47 1.73 25.21
C LYS A 229 -0.28 1.05 24.08
N ILE A 230 -0.85 -0.09 24.40
CA ILE A 230 -1.82 -0.81 23.57
C ILE A 230 -3.09 -0.92 24.41
N ILE A 231 -4.22 -0.43 23.92
CA ILE A 231 -5.50 -0.48 24.61
C ILE A 231 -6.62 -0.95 23.68
N SER A 232 -7.63 -1.61 24.22
CA SER A 232 -8.80 -2.01 23.42
C SER A 232 -9.49 -0.79 22.82
N VAL A 233 -9.92 -0.87 21.57
CA VAL A 233 -10.68 0.17 20.89
C VAL A 233 -12.00 0.47 21.62
N GLN A 234 -12.60 -0.54 22.28
CA GLN A 234 -13.82 -0.39 23.07
C GLN A 234 -13.68 0.57 24.26
N LYS A 235 -12.46 0.80 24.76
CA LYS A 235 -12.21 1.83 25.80
C LYS A 235 -12.44 3.26 25.33
N LEU A 236 -12.69 3.46 24.02
CA LEU A 236 -13.09 4.76 23.46
C LEU A 236 -14.62 5.00 23.54
N LYS A 237 -15.44 3.99 23.88
CA LYS A 237 -16.90 4.05 23.82
C LYS A 237 -17.48 5.23 24.62
N ASP A 238 -16.94 5.43 25.83
CA ASP A 238 -17.43 6.48 26.76
C ASP A 238 -16.50 7.71 26.75
N LYS A 239 -15.62 7.81 25.78
CA LYS A 239 -14.64 8.89 25.68
C LYS A 239 -14.80 9.66 24.39
N LYS A 240 -14.92 10.96 24.49
CA LYS A 240 -14.79 11.82 23.31
C LYS A 240 -13.32 11.86 22.88
N PHE A 241 -13.06 11.63 21.61
CA PHE A 241 -11.72 11.71 21.03
C PHE A 241 -11.73 12.49 19.72
N THR A 242 -10.56 12.78 19.19
CA THR A 242 -10.40 13.47 17.91
C THR A 242 -9.79 12.51 16.90
N LEU A 243 -10.50 12.28 15.79
CA LEU A 243 -9.97 11.55 14.63
C LEU A 243 -9.26 12.53 13.71
N VAL A 244 -7.95 12.33 13.51
CA VAL A 244 -7.13 13.11 12.57
C VAL A 244 -6.69 12.20 11.43
N THR A 245 -6.98 12.58 10.19
CA THR A 245 -6.60 11.79 9.00
C THR A 245 -6.00 12.67 7.91
N GLY A 246 -4.99 12.14 7.25
CA GLY A 246 -4.34 12.70 6.05
C GLY A 246 -4.11 11.62 5.01
N ILE A 247 -5.14 10.82 4.72
CA ILE A 247 -5.17 9.75 3.72
C ILE A 247 -6.19 10.07 2.63
N ALA A 248 -6.05 9.42 1.46
CA ALA A 248 -6.87 9.68 0.28
C ALA A 248 -8.38 9.46 0.51
N ASP A 249 -8.76 8.45 1.28
CA ASP A 249 -10.16 8.14 1.60
C ASP A 249 -10.29 7.72 3.07
N PRO A 250 -10.72 8.64 3.97
CA PRO A 250 -10.95 8.35 5.38
C PRO A 250 -12.32 7.73 5.66
N ASN A 251 -13.24 7.69 4.69
CA ASN A 251 -14.63 7.27 4.91
C ASN A 251 -14.76 5.85 5.50
N PRO A 252 -14.02 4.83 5.02
CA PRO A 252 -14.14 3.49 5.61
C PRO A 252 -13.80 3.45 7.11
N LEU A 253 -12.79 4.23 7.54
CA LEU A 253 -12.44 4.35 8.96
C LEU A 253 -13.53 5.08 9.74
N ILE A 254 -14.07 6.15 9.18
CA ILE A 254 -15.17 6.93 9.80
C ILE A 254 -16.41 6.04 9.96
N GLU A 255 -16.78 5.30 8.95
CA GLU A 255 -17.93 4.37 8.98
C GLU A 255 -17.72 3.26 10.02
N PHE A 256 -16.52 2.68 10.07
CA PHE A 256 -16.19 1.69 11.09
C PHE A 256 -16.33 2.26 12.51
N LEU A 257 -15.78 3.42 12.79
CA LEU A 257 -15.89 4.05 14.13
C LEU A 257 -17.35 4.42 14.48
N LYS A 258 -18.13 4.86 13.51
CA LYS A 258 -19.57 5.11 13.69
C LYS A 258 -20.36 3.82 13.94
N SER A 259 -20.02 2.70 13.29
CA SER A 259 -20.68 1.42 13.53
C SER A 259 -20.48 0.90 14.96
N LEU A 260 -19.40 1.36 15.63
CA LEU A 260 -19.15 1.12 17.06
C LEU A 260 -19.86 2.13 17.98
N SER A 261 -20.67 3.05 17.42
CA SER A 261 -21.38 4.11 18.14
C SER A 261 -20.46 5.07 18.91
N PHE A 262 -19.26 5.37 18.36
CA PHE A 262 -18.33 6.29 18.99
C PHE A 262 -18.65 7.75 18.66
N ASP A 263 -18.46 8.63 19.66
CA ASP A 263 -18.56 10.10 19.53
C ASP A 263 -17.16 10.69 19.34
N PHE A 264 -16.90 11.31 18.18
CA PHE A 264 -15.61 11.90 17.87
C PHE A 264 -15.69 13.13 16.97
N LYS A 265 -14.75 14.05 17.15
CA LYS A 265 -14.50 15.15 16.22
C LYS A 265 -13.62 14.68 15.08
N LYS A 266 -13.82 15.23 13.88
CA LYS A 266 -13.01 14.90 12.68
C LYS A 266 -12.18 16.10 12.26
N ILE A 267 -10.91 15.85 11.94
CA ILE A 267 -10.00 16.79 11.28
C ILE A 267 -9.37 16.06 10.12
N ASN A 268 -9.73 16.45 8.89
CA ASN A 268 -9.22 15.81 7.68
C ASN A 268 -8.22 16.73 6.99
N TYR A 269 -7.09 16.14 6.56
CA TYR A 269 -6.06 16.77 5.75
C TYR A 269 -5.95 16.05 4.39
N PRO A 270 -5.35 16.67 3.38
CA PRO A 270 -5.03 16.00 2.12
C PRO A 270 -4.12 14.78 2.32
N ASP A 271 -4.13 13.85 1.36
CA ASP A 271 -3.26 12.66 1.38
C ASP A 271 -1.78 13.05 1.42
N HIS A 272 -1.01 12.37 2.27
CA HIS A 272 0.39 12.68 2.55
C HIS A 272 0.64 14.11 3.04
N HIS A 273 -0.28 14.69 3.80
CA HIS A 273 -0.13 16.04 4.34
C HIS A 273 1.09 16.15 5.24
N PHE A 274 1.89 17.20 5.02
CA PHE A 274 3.04 17.54 5.86
C PHE A 274 2.56 18.45 7.00
N PHE A 275 2.45 17.93 8.21
CA PHE A 275 1.94 18.69 9.36
C PHE A 275 2.92 19.80 9.76
N LYS A 276 2.46 21.04 9.68
CA LYS A 276 3.20 22.24 10.10
C LYS A 276 2.81 22.61 11.55
N LYS A 277 3.62 23.42 12.19
CA LYS A 277 3.36 23.90 13.57
C LYS A 277 1.95 24.46 13.75
N LYS A 278 1.41 25.21 12.77
CA LYS A 278 0.02 25.70 12.77
C LYS A 278 -1.02 24.58 12.78
N ASP A 279 -0.77 23.49 12.06
CA ASP A 279 -1.69 22.35 12.00
C ASP A 279 -1.69 21.62 13.34
N ILE A 280 -0.51 21.43 13.94
CA ILE A 280 -0.36 20.81 15.26
C ILE A 280 -1.05 21.64 16.33
N ASN A 281 -0.86 22.96 16.37
CA ASN A 281 -1.55 23.83 17.31
C ASN A 281 -3.09 23.72 17.18
N LYS A 282 -3.61 23.71 15.95
CA LYS A 282 -5.04 23.53 15.67
C LYS A 282 -5.53 22.15 16.12
N ILE A 283 -4.77 21.08 15.88
CA ILE A 283 -5.12 19.73 16.33
C ILE A 283 -5.19 19.68 17.86
N ILE A 284 -4.20 20.23 18.55
CA ILE A 284 -4.14 20.27 20.04
C ILE A 284 -5.34 21.05 20.59
N GLU A 285 -5.60 22.24 20.07
CA GLU A 285 -6.72 23.09 20.48
C GLU A 285 -8.08 22.38 20.31
N LEU A 286 -8.33 21.83 19.11
CA LEU A 286 -9.59 21.15 18.81
C LEU A 286 -9.75 19.83 19.58
N SER A 287 -8.63 19.19 19.94
CA SER A 287 -8.65 17.96 20.72
C SER A 287 -8.95 18.19 22.21
N GLN A 288 -8.80 19.41 22.72
CA GLN A 288 -9.14 19.76 24.11
C GLN A 288 -8.55 18.75 25.12
N ASN A 289 -7.27 18.40 24.98
CA ASN A 289 -6.55 17.40 25.79
C ASN A 289 -7.13 15.97 25.72
N ARG A 290 -7.98 15.64 24.74
CA ARG A 290 -8.53 14.31 24.53
C ARG A 290 -7.57 13.48 23.67
N ILE A 291 -7.76 12.17 23.69
CA ILE A 291 -7.03 11.22 22.83
C ILE A 291 -7.17 11.64 21.36
N ILE A 292 -6.06 11.61 20.64
CA ILE A 292 -6.01 11.70 19.19
C ILE A 292 -5.93 10.29 18.64
N LEU A 293 -6.91 9.92 17.79
CA LEU A 293 -6.89 8.69 17.01
C LEU A 293 -6.55 9.04 15.56
N THR A 294 -5.70 8.22 14.95
CA THR A 294 -5.29 8.45 13.57
C THR A 294 -5.08 7.12 12.82
N THR A 295 -4.64 7.19 11.56
CA THR A 295 -4.23 6.00 10.79
C THR A 295 -2.78 5.65 11.07
N GLU A 296 -2.37 4.41 10.77
CA GLU A 296 -0.97 3.98 10.90
C GLU A 296 -0.01 4.90 10.12
N LYS A 297 -0.42 5.28 8.92
CA LYS A 297 0.35 6.15 8.02
C LYS A 297 0.47 7.57 8.54
N ASP A 298 -0.59 8.11 9.15
CA ASP A 298 -0.57 9.44 9.74
C ASP A 298 0.17 9.46 11.08
N TYR A 299 0.15 8.34 11.81
CA TYR A 299 0.80 8.22 13.11
C TYR A 299 2.29 8.53 13.05
N VAL A 300 3.01 7.99 12.08
CA VAL A 300 4.46 8.23 11.94
C VAL A 300 4.79 9.70 11.63
N ARG A 301 3.81 10.46 11.08
CA ARG A 301 3.95 11.90 10.80
C ARG A 301 3.54 12.78 11.97
N LEU A 302 2.54 12.34 12.76
CA LEU A 302 1.92 13.12 13.84
C LEU A 302 2.59 12.89 15.19
N ASN A 303 2.88 11.63 15.54
CA ASN A 303 3.34 11.27 16.87
C ASN A 303 4.64 12.00 17.28
N PRO A 304 5.65 12.16 16.41
CA PRO A 304 6.86 12.90 16.77
C PRO A 304 6.63 14.40 17.04
N LEU A 305 5.51 14.95 16.58
CA LEU A 305 5.20 16.39 16.66
C LEU A 305 4.29 16.75 17.84
N ILE A 306 3.67 15.73 18.48
CA ILE A 306 2.68 15.94 19.55
C ILE A 306 3.15 15.22 20.83
N SER A 307 3.64 15.99 21.81
CA SER A 307 4.14 15.43 23.07
C SER A 307 3.12 15.50 24.23
N LYS A 308 2.17 16.45 24.16
CA LYS A 308 1.26 16.76 25.30
C LYS A 308 0.01 15.91 25.34
N ILE A 309 -0.43 15.37 24.22
CA ILE A 309 -1.68 14.60 24.08
C ILE A 309 -1.33 13.21 23.56
N PRO A 310 -1.91 12.14 24.12
CA PRO A 310 -1.65 10.80 23.62
C PRO A 310 -2.23 10.61 22.22
N VAL A 311 -1.36 10.22 21.29
CA VAL A 311 -1.72 9.86 19.91
C VAL A 311 -1.72 8.34 19.80
N PHE A 312 -2.79 7.80 19.21
CA PHE A 312 -2.94 6.37 18.91
C PHE A 312 -3.31 6.19 17.45
N TYR A 313 -2.93 5.07 16.91
CA TYR A 313 -3.43 4.64 15.61
C TYR A 313 -4.28 3.38 15.72
N LEU A 314 -5.21 3.21 14.78
CA LEU A 314 -6.00 2.00 14.63
C LEU A 314 -5.38 1.14 13.52
N PRO A 315 -4.86 -0.06 13.85
CA PRO A 315 -4.27 -0.95 12.85
C PRO A 315 -5.28 -1.44 11.83
N ILE A 316 -4.80 -1.61 10.61
CA ILE A 316 -5.54 -2.27 9.53
C ILE A 316 -4.83 -3.54 9.08
N LYS A 317 -5.59 -4.52 8.63
CA LYS A 317 -5.07 -5.78 8.09
C LYS A 317 -5.92 -6.28 6.94
N LEU A 318 -5.32 -7.09 6.08
CA LEU A 318 -6.06 -7.85 5.08
C LEU A 318 -6.80 -9.00 5.76
N ASN A 319 -8.00 -9.25 5.28
CA ASN A 319 -8.81 -10.37 5.72
C ASN A 319 -9.25 -11.16 4.48
N PHE A 320 -8.79 -12.40 4.39
CA PHE A 320 -9.15 -13.35 3.36
C PHE A 320 -10.18 -14.34 3.89
N ASP A 321 -10.95 -14.94 3.01
CA ASP A 321 -11.54 -16.24 3.30
C ASP A 321 -10.43 -17.28 3.50
N LYS A 322 -10.58 -18.19 4.48
CA LYS A 322 -9.53 -19.18 4.84
C LYS A 322 -9.07 -20.03 3.66
N ASN A 323 -10.00 -20.46 2.81
CA ASN A 323 -9.66 -21.29 1.65
C ASN A 323 -8.93 -20.47 0.59
N ASP A 324 -9.33 -19.22 0.38
CA ASP A 324 -8.67 -18.32 -0.57
C ASP A 324 -7.29 -17.90 -0.06
N GLU A 325 -7.10 -17.74 1.25
CA GLU A 325 -5.81 -17.46 1.87
C GLU A 325 -4.80 -18.58 1.61
N ILE A 326 -5.20 -19.83 1.88
CA ILE A 326 -4.36 -21.01 1.62
C ILE A 326 -3.98 -21.12 0.14
N LYS A 327 -4.94 -20.91 -0.77
CA LYS A 327 -4.67 -20.94 -2.21
C LYS A 327 -3.74 -19.80 -2.64
N PHE A 328 -3.90 -18.61 -2.07
CA PHE A 328 -3.06 -17.46 -2.33
C PHE A 328 -1.62 -17.72 -1.89
N HIS A 329 -1.41 -18.24 -0.67
CA HIS A 329 -0.11 -18.62 -0.14
C HIS A 329 0.56 -19.70 -1.01
N ASN A 330 -0.14 -20.78 -1.30
CA ASN A 330 0.38 -21.87 -2.14
C ASN A 330 0.75 -21.37 -3.55
N LYS A 331 -0.03 -20.41 -4.10
CA LYS A 331 0.28 -19.83 -5.40
C LYS A 331 1.58 -19.04 -5.38
N ILE A 332 1.83 -18.28 -4.32
CA ILE A 332 3.07 -17.51 -4.15
C ILE A 332 4.25 -18.48 -3.95
N LEU A 333 4.15 -19.42 -3.01
CA LEU A 333 5.24 -20.35 -2.68
C LEU A 333 5.70 -21.14 -3.91
N ARG A 334 4.77 -21.77 -4.64
CA ARG A 334 5.09 -22.50 -5.89
C ARG A 334 5.75 -21.64 -6.98
N SER A 335 5.63 -20.34 -6.91
CA SER A 335 6.19 -19.44 -7.92
C SER A 335 7.55 -18.90 -7.51
N ILE A 336 7.92 -18.95 -6.24
CA ILE A 336 9.25 -18.54 -5.74
C ILE A 336 10.24 -19.71 -5.67
N GLU A 337 9.74 -20.94 -5.61
CA GLU A 337 10.53 -22.16 -5.85
C GLU A 337 10.97 -22.22 -7.32
#